data_b103455b00a53d54cf5739b394224cca
#
_entry.id   b103455b00a53d54cf5739b394224cca
#
_cell.length_a   1.000
_cell.length_b   1.000
_cell.length_c   1.000
_cell.angle_alpha   90.00
_cell.angle_beta   90.00
_cell.angle_gamma   90.00
#
_symmetry.space_group_name_H-M   'P 1'
#
loop_
_entity.id
_entity.type
_entity.pdbx_description
1 polymer ?
#
loop_
_entity_poly.entity_id
_entity_poly.type
_entity_poly.pdbx_seq_one_letter_code
_entity_poly.pdbx_strand_id
1 'polypeptide(L)'
;MRRSAFWLALAVPLACVLAVAQIPFPRSTAPATSGPSAGRIGLRSFDVLDKNFDAELKTVGGNDPIDLLGGTRGLYLDGYGVVFTTEVSLIFTPTISPFRQQITPEEAANVHKRKLAQLPLLRKAMQRMMLASAAGLDSVPANQQIVLAVQMFYLPWEDTTGLPGQILMRADRGTLLSSAIDSGIHTEEQ
;
A
#
# COMPACT_ATOMS: atom_id res chain seq x y z
N MET A 1 1.19 13.27 -84.96
CA MET A 1 -0.28 13.21 -85.32
C MET A 1 -1.07 13.25 -84.02
N ARG A 2 -1.87 14.33 -83.82
CA ARG A 2 -3.21 14.39 -83.24
C ARG A 2 -3.36 13.80 -81.79
N ARG A 3 -4.04 14.37 -80.81
CA ARG A 3 -4.92 15.56 -80.68
C ARG A 3 -5.16 15.75 -79.21
N SER A 4 -4.99 16.92 -78.67
CA SER A 4 -5.84 17.75 -77.84
C SER A 4 -7.12 17.13 -77.28
N ALA A 5 -7.33 17.19 -75.97
CA ALA A 5 -8.64 17.52 -75.37
C ALA A 5 -8.45 18.10 -73.96
N PHE A 6 -8.77 19.37 -73.87
CA PHE A 6 -9.08 20.15 -72.68
C PHE A 6 -10.34 19.61 -72.03
N TRP A 7 -10.30 19.44 -70.68
CA TRP A 7 -11.51 19.55 -69.87
C TRP A 7 -11.24 20.36 -68.61
N LEU A 8 -11.81 21.57 -68.69
CA LEU A 8 -12.06 22.41 -67.52
C LEU A 8 -13.23 21.81 -66.71
N ALA A 9 -13.08 21.65 -65.41
CA ALA A 9 -14.22 21.49 -64.48
C ALA A 9 -13.85 22.02 -63.09
N LEU A 10 -14.24 23.18 -62.85
CA LEU A 10 -15.12 23.75 -61.84
C LEU A 10 -14.76 23.33 -60.40
N ALA A 11 -14.03 24.23 -59.72
CA ALA A 11 -13.84 24.25 -58.27
C ALA A 11 -15.14 24.73 -57.61
N VAL A 12 -15.70 23.90 -56.75
CA VAL A 12 -16.73 24.29 -55.78
C VAL A 12 -16.09 24.19 -54.37
N PRO A 13 -15.94 25.30 -53.66
CA PRO A 13 -15.51 25.21 -52.27
C PRO A 13 -16.72 24.85 -51.37
N LEU A 14 -16.76 23.62 -50.87
CA LEU A 14 -17.73 23.21 -49.89
C LEU A 14 -17.20 23.68 -48.51
N ALA A 15 -17.67 24.83 -48.06
CA ALA A 15 -17.45 25.34 -46.71
C ALA A 15 -18.30 24.52 -45.72
N CYS A 16 -17.71 23.47 -45.13
CA CYS A 16 -18.30 22.80 -43.98
C CYS A 16 -18.10 23.66 -42.74
N VAL A 17 -19.13 24.42 -42.37
CA VAL A 17 -19.23 25.06 -41.05
C VAL A 17 -19.54 23.97 -40.04
N LEU A 18 -18.52 23.54 -39.31
CA LEU A 18 -18.68 22.69 -38.12
C LEU A 18 -19.22 23.58 -36.97
N ALA A 19 -20.52 23.59 -36.81
CA ALA A 19 -21.15 24.10 -35.59
C ALA A 19 -20.83 23.13 -34.44
N VAL A 20 -19.82 23.49 -33.62
CA VAL A 20 -19.57 22.82 -32.36
C VAL A 20 -20.70 23.20 -31.41
N ALA A 21 -21.68 22.34 -31.26
CA ALA A 21 -22.68 22.45 -30.21
C ALA A 21 -22.00 22.28 -28.85
N GLN A 22 -21.75 23.37 -28.19
CA GLN A 22 -21.33 23.37 -26.77
C GLN A 22 -22.53 22.90 -25.94
N ILE A 23 -22.49 21.66 -25.47
CA ILE A 23 -23.43 21.13 -24.48
C ILE A 23 -23.10 21.81 -23.16
N PRO A 24 -23.97 22.67 -22.60
CA PRO A 24 -23.73 23.21 -21.27
C PRO A 24 -23.90 22.07 -20.27
N PHE A 25 -22.79 21.64 -19.68
CA PHE A 25 -22.85 20.77 -18.50
C PHE A 25 -23.58 21.53 -17.40
N PRO A 26 -24.65 20.99 -16.81
CA PRO A 26 -25.26 21.59 -15.65
C PRO A 26 -24.20 21.62 -14.54
N ARG A 27 -23.74 22.82 -14.16
CA ARG A 27 -23.02 23.01 -12.93
C ARG A 27 -23.98 22.64 -11.80
N SER A 28 -23.79 21.44 -11.26
CA SER A 28 -24.41 21.05 -10.00
C SER A 28 -23.81 21.94 -8.91
N THR A 29 -24.48 23.04 -8.63
CA THR A 29 -24.27 23.81 -7.41
C THR A 29 -25.00 23.10 -6.28
N ALA A 30 -24.51 21.89 -5.91
CA ALA A 30 -24.80 21.36 -4.63
C ALA A 30 -24.10 22.28 -3.61
N PRO A 31 -24.81 22.83 -2.60
CA PRO A 31 -24.14 23.51 -1.51
C PRO A 31 -23.18 22.49 -0.90
N ALA A 32 -21.89 22.79 -0.92
CA ALA A 32 -20.92 22.06 -0.13
C ALA A 32 -21.35 22.24 1.33
N THR A 33 -22.07 21.24 1.85
CA THR A 33 -22.25 21.09 3.27
C THR A 33 -20.84 20.88 3.80
N SER A 34 -20.22 21.94 4.27
CA SER A 34 -19.00 21.87 5.06
C SER A 34 -19.36 21.11 6.33
N GLY A 35 -19.30 19.77 6.24
CA GLY A 35 -19.20 18.94 7.41
C GLY A 35 -17.98 19.42 8.22
N PRO A 36 -17.94 19.17 9.53
CA PRO A 36 -16.83 19.60 10.37
C PRO A 36 -15.55 19.16 9.65
N SER A 37 -14.70 20.14 9.32
CA SER A 37 -13.42 19.88 8.67
C SER A 37 -12.68 18.92 9.57
N ALA A 38 -12.66 17.63 9.21
CA ALA A 38 -11.79 16.65 9.84
C ALA A 38 -10.41 17.28 9.80
N GLY A 39 -9.88 17.61 10.98
CA GLY A 39 -8.64 18.35 11.09
C GLY A 39 -7.63 17.67 10.19
N ARG A 40 -7.00 18.43 9.29
CA ARG A 40 -6.00 17.90 8.36
C ARG A 40 -5.00 17.16 9.20
N ILE A 41 -5.01 15.82 9.11
CA ILE A 41 -4.00 14.98 9.78
C ILE A 41 -2.67 15.48 9.24
N GLY A 42 -1.84 16.02 10.13
CA GLY A 42 -0.61 16.63 9.70
C GLY A 42 0.30 15.59 9.07
N LEU A 43 0.80 15.82 7.86
CA LEU A 43 1.76 14.94 7.18
C LEU A 43 2.93 14.55 8.10
N ARG A 44 3.31 15.43 9.03
CA ARG A 44 4.36 15.16 10.04
C ARG A 44 4.05 14.00 10.99
N SER A 45 2.75 13.77 11.30
CA SER A 45 2.37 12.65 12.18
C SER A 45 2.60 11.32 11.50
N PHE A 46 2.37 11.22 10.19
CA PHE A 46 2.68 10.04 9.40
C PHE A 46 4.19 9.81 9.31
N ASP A 47 4.98 10.83 9.01
CA ASP A 47 6.44 10.71 8.89
C ASP A 47 7.08 10.15 10.17
N VAL A 48 6.55 10.50 11.34
CA VAL A 48 7.05 9.98 12.63
C VAL A 48 6.66 8.53 12.81
N LEU A 49 5.39 8.19 12.54
CA LEU A 49 4.90 6.80 12.65
C LEU A 49 5.57 5.87 11.63
N ASP A 50 5.71 6.30 10.39
CA ASP A 50 6.39 5.55 9.34
C ASP A 50 7.82 5.19 9.76
N LYS A 51 8.59 6.16 10.29
CA LYS A 51 9.94 5.92 10.79
C LYS A 51 9.97 5.01 12.01
N ASN A 52 9.00 5.15 12.92
CA ASN A 52 8.91 4.30 14.09
C ASN A 52 8.60 2.85 13.69
N PHE A 53 7.73 2.66 12.69
CA PHE A 53 7.39 1.34 12.15
C PHE A 53 8.60 0.70 11.46
N ASP A 54 9.33 1.46 10.65
CA ASP A 54 10.57 1.00 10.03
C ASP A 54 11.61 0.58 11.08
N ALA A 55 11.73 1.35 12.17
CA ALA A 55 12.63 1.04 13.27
C ALA A 55 12.20 -0.23 14.02
N GLU A 56 10.90 -0.37 14.31
CA GLU A 56 10.35 -1.56 14.96
C GLU A 56 10.58 -2.82 14.13
N LEU A 57 10.27 -2.78 12.82
CA LEU A 57 10.46 -3.91 11.91
C LEU A 57 11.92 -4.36 11.85
N LYS A 58 12.88 -3.43 11.82
CA LYS A 58 14.31 -3.74 11.80
C LYS A 58 14.82 -4.40 13.09
N THR A 59 14.09 -4.28 14.20
CA THR A 59 14.45 -4.93 15.47
C THR A 59 13.82 -6.31 15.63
N VAL A 60 12.81 -6.65 14.83
CA VAL A 60 12.15 -7.95 14.84
C VAL A 60 13.14 -9.04 14.43
N GLY A 61 13.15 -10.14 15.19
CA GLY A 61 13.98 -11.29 14.90
C GLY A 61 15.39 -11.25 15.50
N GLY A 62 15.79 -10.14 16.12
CA GLY A 62 17.08 -10.04 16.83
C GLY A 62 18.27 -10.31 15.91
N ASN A 63 18.89 -11.49 16.04
CA ASN A 63 20.06 -11.88 15.22
C ASN A 63 19.70 -12.21 13.75
N ASP A 64 18.41 -12.34 13.44
CA ASP A 64 17.89 -12.60 12.11
C ASP A 64 16.82 -11.55 11.77
N PRO A 65 17.21 -10.30 11.57
CA PRO A 65 16.27 -9.20 11.42
C PRO A 65 15.48 -9.29 10.11
N ILE A 66 14.28 -8.73 10.13
CA ILE A 66 13.46 -8.53 8.92
C ILE A 66 14.17 -7.56 7.99
N ASP A 67 14.22 -7.91 6.71
CA ASP A 67 14.74 -7.06 5.65
C ASP A 67 13.61 -6.16 5.11
N LEU A 68 13.72 -4.87 5.34
CA LEU A 68 12.77 -3.86 4.91
C LEU A 68 13.08 -3.43 3.48
N LEU A 69 12.25 -3.85 2.51
CA LEU A 69 12.47 -3.60 1.09
C LEU A 69 11.97 -2.22 0.63
N GLY A 70 10.99 -1.67 1.35
CA GLY A 70 10.49 -0.31 1.15
C GLY A 70 10.10 0.32 2.48
N GLY A 71 10.27 1.63 2.63
CA GLY A 71 9.84 2.32 3.85
C GLY A 71 8.33 2.24 4.04
N THR A 72 7.90 2.17 5.29
CA THR A 72 6.48 2.25 5.65
C THR A 72 5.88 3.55 5.15
N ARG A 73 4.65 3.52 4.68
CA ARG A 73 3.90 4.67 4.18
C ARG A 73 2.51 4.72 4.75
N GLY A 74 2.21 5.80 5.45
CA GLY A 74 0.88 6.11 5.98
C GLY A 74 0.07 6.97 5.01
N LEU A 75 -1.21 6.62 4.86
CA LEU A 75 -2.19 7.33 4.04
C LEU A 75 -3.49 7.50 4.81
N TYR A 76 -4.04 8.70 4.85
CA TYR A 76 -5.37 8.94 5.36
C TYR A 76 -6.42 8.90 4.25
N LEU A 77 -7.47 8.12 4.46
CA LEU A 77 -8.63 8.04 3.60
C LEU A 77 -9.82 8.69 4.31
N ASP A 78 -10.34 9.77 3.75
CA ASP A 78 -11.44 10.53 4.35
C ASP A 78 -12.68 9.66 4.58
N GLY A 79 -13.24 9.74 5.77
CA GLY A 79 -14.40 8.93 6.16
C GLY A 79 -14.11 7.46 6.48
N TYR A 80 -12.91 6.95 6.19
CA TYR A 80 -12.50 5.57 6.45
C TYR A 80 -11.50 5.47 7.60
N GLY A 81 -10.37 6.19 7.51
CA GLY A 81 -9.31 6.14 8.51
C GLY A 81 -7.92 6.15 7.91
N VAL A 82 -6.97 5.49 8.58
CA VAL A 82 -5.56 5.48 8.21
C VAL A 82 -5.13 4.08 7.76
N VAL A 83 -4.38 4.04 6.66
CA VAL A 83 -3.78 2.82 6.12
C VAL A 83 -2.26 2.99 6.10
N PHE A 84 -1.54 2.07 6.73
CA PHE A 84 -0.10 1.93 6.62
C PHE A 84 0.24 0.74 5.77
N THR A 85 1.21 0.89 4.87
CA THR A 85 1.69 -0.20 4.02
C THR A 85 3.21 -0.29 4.07
N THR A 86 3.73 -1.50 4.05
CA THR A 86 5.17 -1.76 3.95
C THR A 86 5.42 -3.07 3.22
N GLU A 87 6.62 -3.23 2.66
CA GLU A 87 7.08 -4.44 2.00
C GLU A 87 8.35 -4.96 2.68
N VAL A 88 8.36 -6.25 2.99
CA VAL A 88 9.45 -6.89 3.72
C VAL A 88 9.84 -8.25 3.12
N SER A 89 11.10 -8.64 3.30
CA SER A 89 11.50 -10.05 3.36
C SER A 89 11.66 -10.45 4.83
N LEU A 90 11.07 -11.58 5.23
CA LEU A 90 11.05 -12.02 6.62
C LEU A 90 12.46 -12.25 7.22
N ILE A 91 13.46 -12.42 6.38
CA ILE A 91 14.89 -12.50 6.74
C ILE A 91 15.72 -11.95 5.58
N PHE A 92 17.00 -11.64 5.85
CA PHE A 92 17.97 -11.46 4.76
C PHE A 92 18.18 -12.79 4.03
N THR A 93 17.73 -12.85 2.77
CA THR A 93 17.75 -14.06 1.97
C THR A 93 18.96 -14.08 1.04
N PRO A 94 19.70 -15.20 0.95
CA PRO A 94 20.79 -15.31 -0.01
C PRO A 94 20.30 -15.13 -1.44
N THR A 95 21.01 -14.36 -2.22
CA THR A 95 20.69 -14.11 -3.63
C THR A 95 21.60 -14.91 -4.54
N ILE A 96 21.09 -15.30 -5.72
CA ILE A 96 21.90 -15.86 -6.80
C ILE A 96 22.72 -14.73 -7.42
N SER A 97 24.01 -14.98 -7.64
CA SER A 97 24.94 -14.03 -8.23
C SER A 97 25.90 -14.76 -9.20
N PRO A 98 26.68 -14.05 -10.01
CA PRO A 98 27.70 -14.68 -10.87
C PRO A 98 28.71 -15.56 -10.10
N PHE A 99 28.92 -15.25 -8.82
CA PHE A 99 29.81 -16.01 -7.93
C PHE A 99 29.10 -17.11 -7.13
N ARG A 100 27.76 -17.09 -7.13
CA ARG A 100 26.92 -18.07 -6.47
C ARG A 100 25.74 -18.42 -7.38
N GLN A 101 25.93 -19.40 -8.23
CA GLN A 101 24.99 -19.73 -9.31
C GLN A 101 23.83 -20.61 -8.88
N GLN A 102 23.91 -21.24 -7.71
CA GLN A 102 22.89 -22.18 -7.23
C GLN A 102 22.65 -22.01 -5.72
N ILE A 103 21.43 -22.26 -5.33
CA ILE A 103 21.00 -22.42 -3.94
C ILE A 103 20.80 -23.91 -3.73
N THR A 104 21.39 -24.49 -2.68
CA THR A 104 21.20 -25.92 -2.39
C THR A 104 19.83 -26.19 -1.78
N PRO A 105 19.30 -27.43 -1.90
CA PRO A 105 18.03 -27.79 -1.25
C PRO A 105 18.05 -27.59 0.26
N GLU A 106 19.19 -27.82 0.91
CA GLU A 106 19.38 -27.64 2.35
C GLU A 106 19.30 -26.14 2.73
N GLU A 107 19.88 -25.27 1.90
CA GLU A 107 19.80 -23.83 2.10
C GLU A 107 18.36 -23.32 1.91
N ALA A 108 17.65 -23.81 0.89
CA ALA A 108 16.25 -23.47 0.66
C ALA A 108 15.38 -23.90 1.85
N ALA A 109 15.55 -25.12 2.35
CA ALA A 109 14.84 -25.62 3.52
C ALA A 109 15.15 -24.80 4.79
N ASN A 110 16.42 -24.41 4.99
CA ASN A 110 16.80 -23.57 6.13
C ASN A 110 16.18 -22.17 6.05
N VAL A 111 16.18 -21.54 4.86
CA VAL A 111 15.53 -20.24 4.62
C VAL A 111 14.04 -20.34 4.95
N HIS A 112 13.36 -21.36 4.44
CA HIS A 112 11.94 -21.60 4.73
C HIS A 112 11.65 -21.71 6.22
N LYS A 113 12.41 -22.56 6.94
CA LYS A 113 12.27 -22.74 8.39
C LYS A 113 12.47 -21.42 9.15
N ARG A 114 13.48 -20.63 8.80
CA ARG A 114 13.75 -19.34 9.43
C ARG A 114 12.62 -18.35 9.18
N LYS A 115 12.09 -18.27 7.94
CA LYS A 115 10.95 -17.41 7.61
C LYS A 115 9.70 -17.79 8.39
N LEU A 116 9.38 -19.07 8.53
CA LEU A 116 8.28 -19.54 9.38
C LEU A 116 8.45 -19.11 10.85
N ALA A 117 9.67 -19.14 11.39
CA ALA A 117 9.93 -18.71 12.75
C ALA A 117 9.76 -17.20 12.96
N GLN A 118 9.91 -16.38 11.91
CA GLN A 118 9.73 -14.93 11.96
C GLN A 118 8.26 -14.49 11.99
N LEU A 119 7.34 -15.25 11.40
CA LEU A 119 5.93 -14.87 11.30
C LEU A 119 5.28 -14.48 12.64
N PRO A 120 5.40 -15.27 13.73
CA PRO A 120 4.79 -14.90 15.00
C PRO A 120 5.42 -13.63 15.60
N LEU A 121 6.71 -13.36 15.33
CA LEU A 121 7.39 -12.16 15.77
C LEU A 121 6.89 -10.93 15.01
N LEU A 122 6.73 -11.05 13.69
CA LEU A 122 6.14 -10.00 12.85
C LEU A 122 4.71 -9.67 13.30
N ARG A 123 3.86 -10.67 13.52
CA ARG A 123 2.47 -10.44 14.01
C ARG A 123 2.44 -9.65 15.31
N LYS A 124 3.30 -10.00 16.27
CA LYS A 124 3.43 -9.26 17.54
C LYS A 124 3.92 -7.82 17.32
N ALA A 125 4.87 -7.60 16.43
CA ALA A 125 5.32 -6.27 16.06
C ALA A 125 4.19 -5.46 15.44
N MET A 126 3.46 -6.03 14.48
CA MET A 126 2.30 -5.39 13.85
C MET A 126 1.23 -4.98 14.88
N GLN A 127 0.93 -5.83 15.87
CA GLN A 127 0.00 -5.48 16.96
C GLN A 127 0.50 -4.27 17.76
N ARG A 128 1.79 -4.22 18.14
CA ARG A 128 2.37 -3.05 18.83
C ARG A 128 2.30 -1.80 17.97
N MET A 129 2.57 -1.91 16.66
CA MET A 129 2.49 -0.81 15.72
C MET A 129 1.05 -0.27 15.60
N MET A 130 0.03 -1.14 15.57
CA MET A 130 -1.38 -0.75 15.60
C MET A 130 -1.72 0.09 16.84
N LEU A 131 -1.25 -0.33 18.01
CA LEU A 131 -1.45 0.41 19.29
C LEU A 131 -0.74 1.75 19.28
N ALA A 132 0.51 1.78 18.83
CA ALA A 132 1.28 3.02 18.70
C ALA A 132 0.60 4.01 17.74
N SER A 133 0.02 3.51 16.64
CA SER A 133 -0.75 4.34 15.70
C SER A 133 -1.98 4.96 16.36
N ALA A 134 -2.74 4.18 17.12
CA ALA A 134 -3.94 4.66 17.80
C ALA A 134 -3.61 5.78 18.79
N ALA A 135 -2.48 5.65 19.50
CA ALA A 135 -1.99 6.65 20.47
C ALA A 135 -1.40 7.88 19.78
N GLY A 136 -0.78 7.73 18.60
CA GLY A 136 -0.09 8.83 17.89
C GLY A 136 -0.97 9.65 16.94
N LEU A 137 -2.20 9.21 16.67
CA LEU A 137 -3.10 9.82 15.67
C LEU A 137 -4.34 10.46 16.32
N ASP A 138 -4.14 11.43 17.23
CA ASP A 138 -5.23 12.07 17.98
C ASP A 138 -6.26 12.75 17.08
N SER A 139 -5.88 13.18 15.90
CA SER A 139 -6.76 13.82 14.92
C SER A 139 -7.68 12.84 14.17
N VAL A 140 -7.45 11.52 14.28
CA VAL A 140 -8.30 10.48 13.69
C VAL A 140 -9.47 10.21 14.62
N PRO A 141 -10.74 10.29 14.16
CA PRO A 141 -11.90 9.95 14.96
C PRO A 141 -11.85 8.51 15.51
N ALA A 142 -12.40 8.29 16.72
CA ALA A 142 -12.36 6.98 17.38
C ALA A 142 -13.08 5.87 16.61
N ASN A 143 -14.07 6.22 15.79
CA ASN A 143 -14.85 5.29 14.95
C ASN A 143 -14.23 5.04 13.56
N GLN A 144 -13.05 5.58 13.31
CA GLN A 144 -12.34 5.33 12.06
C GLN A 144 -11.32 4.21 12.22
N GLN A 145 -11.06 3.55 11.10
CA GLN A 145 -10.17 2.38 11.02
C GLN A 145 -8.70 2.80 11.07
N ILE A 146 -7.89 1.97 11.72
CA ILE A 146 -6.45 1.91 11.51
C ILE A 146 -6.17 0.57 10.87
N VAL A 147 -5.50 0.60 9.73
CA VAL A 147 -5.14 -0.58 8.94
C VAL A 147 -3.63 -0.61 8.77
N LEU A 148 -3.05 -1.78 8.98
CA LEU A 148 -1.65 -2.06 8.73
C LEU A 148 -1.54 -3.26 7.80
N ALA A 149 -0.99 -3.06 6.60
CA ALA A 149 -0.76 -4.09 5.59
C ALA A 149 0.74 -4.29 5.41
N VAL A 150 1.20 -5.51 5.65
CA VAL A 150 2.59 -5.93 5.41
C VAL A 150 2.60 -6.94 4.28
N GLN A 151 3.27 -6.60 3.19
CA GLN A 151 3.45 -7.49 2.05
C GLN A 151 4.79 -8.20 2.18
N MET A 152 4.78 -9.52 2.03
CA MET A 152 5.99 -10.34 2.05
C MET A 152 6.53 -10.54 0.65
N PHE A 153 7.84 -10.37 0.51
CA PHE A 153 8.55 -10.65 -0.71
C PHE A 153 9.26 -12.00 -0.62
N TYR A 154 9.15 -12.78 -1.70
CA TYR A 154 9.79 -14.08 -1.85
C TYR A 154 10.55 -14.17 -3.16
N LEU A 155 11.69 -14.82 -3.14
CA LEU A 155 12.45 -15.11 -4.36
C LEU A 155 11.86 -16.37 -5.06
N PRO A 156 11.97 -16.49 -6.39
CA PRO A 156 11.35 -17.58 -7.14
C PRO A 156 11.79 -19.01 -6.75
N TRP A 157 12.91 -19.14 -6.07
CA TRP A 157 13.44 -20.44 -5.62
C TRP A 157 13.03 -20.81 -4.19
N GLU A 158 12.36 -19.91 -3.48
CA GLU A 158 11.93 -20.13 -2.10
C GLU A 158 10.67 -21.01 -2.04
N ASP A 159 10.64 -21.90 -1.04
CA ASP A 159 9.41 -22.59 -0.65
C ASP A 159 8.55 -21.63 0.18
N THR A 160 7.34 -21.35 -0.30
CA THR A 160 6.37 -20.46 0.36
C THR A 160 5.26 -21.21 1.09
N THR A 161 5.37 -22.52 1.23
CA THR A 161 4.37 -23.35 1.91
C THR A 161 4.15 -22.87 3.35
N GLY A 162 2.92 -22.48 3.69
CA GLY A 162 2.57 -21.95 5.03
C GLY A 162 3.07 -20.53 5.32
N LEU A 163 3.62 -19.84 4.33
CA LEU A 163 4.02 -18.44 4.40
C LEU A 163 2.97 -17.59 3.66
N PRO A 164 2.34 -16.59 4.31
CA PRO A 164 1.38 -15.71 3.63
C PRO A 164 2.10 -14.72 2.72
N GLY A 165 1.49 -14.33 1.61
CA GLY A 165 1.97 -13.25 0.75
C GLY A 165 1.72 -11.87 1.35
N GLN A 166 0.69 -11.76 2.20
CA GLN A 166 0.31 -10.53 2.87
C GLN A 166 -0.31 -10.81 4.24
N ILE A 167 -0.03 -9.94 5.22
CA ILE A 167 -0.76 -9.87 6.49
C ILE A 167 -1.40 -8.49 6.58
N LEU A 168 -2.71 -8.48 6.81
CA LEU A 168 -3.48 -7.26 7.02
C LEU A 168 -4.09 -7.30 8.42
N MET A 169 -3.82 -6.27 9.21
CA MET A 169 -4.46 -6.03 10.50
C MET A 169 -5.29 -4.77 10.44
N ARG A 170 -6.52 -4.81 10.97
CA ARG A 170 -7.43 -3.66 11.05
C ARG A 170 -8.19 -3.62 12.36
N ALA A 171 -8.45 -2.42 12.85
CA ALA A 171 -9.28 -2.17 14.02
C ALA A 171 -9.75 -0.73 14.04
N ASP A 172 -10.87 -0.46 14.70
CA ASP A 172 -11.28 0.92 15.02
C ASP A 172 -10.27 1.55 16.00
N ARG A 173 -9.94 2.83 15.80
CA ARG A 173 -9.03 3.54 16.70
C ARG A 173 -9.52 3.49 18.15
N GLY A 174 -10.82 3.67 18.37
CA GLY A 174 -11.42 3.61 19.72
C GLY A 174 -11.24 2.26 20.40
N THR A 175 -11.33 1.16 19.64
CA THR A 175 -11.09 -0.21 20.14
C THR A 175 -9.63 -0.38 20.56
N LEU A 176 -8.67 0.12 19.78
CA LEU A 176 -7.24 0.06 20.10
C LEU A 176 -6.86 0.89 21.35
N LEU A 177 -7.58 1.96 21.63
CA LEU A 177 -7.39 2.79 22.82
C LEU A 177 -8.07 2.21 24.07
N SER A 178 -9.00 1.28 23.90
CA SER A 178 -9.65 0.57 25.01
C SER A 178 -8.80 -0.63 25.43
N SER A 179 -8.96 -1.08 26.69
CA SER A 179 -8.14 -2.17 27.27
C SER A 179 -8.38 -3.57 26.67
N ALA A 180 -9.27 -3.72 25.68
CA ALA A 180 -9.66 -4.99 25.07
C ALA A 180 -8.82 -5.30 23.79
N ILE A 181 -7.51 -5.28 23.92
CA ILE A 181 -6.55 -5.28 22.80
C ILE A 181 -6.63 -6.56 21.96
N ASP A 182 -6.70 -7.73 22.60
CA ASP A 182 -6.60 -9.02 21.88
C ASP A 182 -7.84 -9.40 21.08
N SER A 183 -9.01 -8.85 21.42
CA SER A 183 -10.29 -9.18 20.74
C SER A 183 -10.70 -8.18 19.66
N GLY A 184 -10.03 -7.04 19.56
CA GLY A 184 -10.42 -5.94 18.67
C GLY A 184 -9.65 -5.84 17.36
N ILE A 185 -8.52 -6.53 17.23
CA ILE A 185 -7.72 -6.51 16.01
C ILE A 185 -8.14 -7.66 15.10
N HIS A 186 -8.70 -7.33 13.94
CA HIS A 186 -9.03 -8.31 12.91
C HIS A 186 -7.80 -8.53 12.02
N THR A 187 -7.36 -9.79 11.91
CA THR A 187 -6.19 -10.18 11.12
C THR A 187 -6.63 -11.05 9.94
N GLU A 188 -6.18 -10.71 8.75
CA GLU A 188 -6.36 -11.48 7.51
C GLU A 188 -4.98 -11.82 6.94
N GLU A 189 -4.83 -13.06 6.47
CA GLU A 189 -3.60 -13.56 5.81
C GLU A 189 -3.97 -14.15 4.45
N GLN A 190 -3.22 -13.77 3.41
CA GLN A 190 -3.45 -14.19 2.03
C GLN A 190 -2.17 -14.76 1.41
#